data_da56953b0648e8b0731780a7f86e469c
#
_entry.id   da56953b0648e8b0731780a7f86e469c
#
_cell.length_a   1.000
_cell.length_b   1.000
_cell.length_c   1.000
_cell.angle_alpha   90.00
_cell.angle_beta   90.00
_cell.angle_gamma   90.00
#
_symmetry.space_group_name_H-M   'P 1'
#
loop_
_entity.id
_entity.type
_entity.pdbx_description
1 polymer ?
#
loop_
_entity_poly.entity_id
_entity_poly.type
_entity_poly.pdbx_seq_one_letter_code
_entity_poly.pdbx_strand_id
1 'polypeptide(L)'
;MRESYRLIVNGGVLSSGELKYICEAAESLGLDAISFGSRQDIIFPEPVDKEKLKAFDKLQMVAPNEVRIENMVTSYVSADIFPSTSWLTGDRYLYIAEQFKHELRLRVNITDPKQRLVPLFTGHINFIASEHEDYWYLYIRLPEWKKTLMYPALIYSWDLDKVEIAIENMLQEEPETVETIFELVSDAIDTNNRTVDKPLEVPFYPFPYYEGMNRMGDKYWLGLYWRNNRYDLTFLKAMCELCAENKIGKISITPWKSFIVKGIPLKAKLLWEKFLGKFGINVRHSMLELNWHLPVNDKDALSLKKYLVTNFDTNDISTYGLTFGLTNYASNA
;
A
#
# COMPACT_ATOMS: atom_id res chain seq x y z
N MET A 1 -18.86 13.38 -2.90
CA MET A 1 -17.47 13.04 -2.52
C MET A 1 -16.73 14.35 -2.28
N ARG A 2 -16.03 14.51 -1.14
CA ARG A 2 -15.16 15.67 -0.96
C ARG A 2 -13.99 15.53 -1.92
N GLU A 3 -13.66 16.60 -2.61
CA GLU A 3 -12.53 16.67 -3.53
C GLU A 3 -11.23 16.61 -2.74
N SER A 4 -10.59 15.44 -2.68
CA SER A 4 -9.31 15.24 -2.00
C SER A 4 -8.21 15.03 -3.02
N TYR A 5 -7.08 15.70 -2.86
CA TYR A 5 -5.88 15.46 -3.66
C TYR A 5 -5.18 14.21 -3.16
N ARG A 6 -4.70 13.39 -4.09
CA ARG A 6 -3.89 12.21 -3.81
C ARG A 6 -2.45 12.48 -4.23
N LEU A 7 -1.52 12.09 -3.39
CA LEU A 7 -0.10 12.07 -3.69
C LEU A 7 0.34 10.63 -3.97
N ILE A 8 0.91 10.40 -5.13
CA ILE A 8 1.45 9.10 -5.52
C ILE A 8 2.70 8.81 -4.71
N VAL A 9 2.73 7.64 -4.09
CA VAL A 9 3.88 7.11 -3.35
C VAL A 9 4.19 5.73 -3.93
N ASN A 10 5.16 5.68 -4.83
CA ASN A 10 5.47 4.47 -5.58
C ASN A 10 5.76 3.28 -4.63
N GLY A 11 4.95 2.23 -4.76
CA GLY A 11 5.05 1.03 -3.92
C GLY A 11 4.76 1.24 -2.42
N GLY A 12 4.23 2.41 -2.04
CA GLY A 12 3.95 2.74 -0.64
C GLY A 12 5.20 2.98 0.22
N VAL A 13 6.34 3.30 -0.40
CA VAL A 13 7.63 3.47 0.29
C VAL A 13 8.16 4.88 0.05
N LEU A 14 8.54 5.56 1.12
CA LEU A 14 9.15 6.88 1.05
C LEU A 14 10.27 7.01 2.08
N SER A 15 11.19 7.92 1.83
CA SER A 15 12.20 8.28 2.82
C SER A 15 11.61 9.21 3.89
N SER A 16 12.27 9.28 5.04
CA SER A 16 11.91 10.26 6.08
C SER A 16 12.01 11.70 5.59
N GLY A 17 12.95 11.98 4.68
CA GLY A 17 13.10 13.30 4.06
C GLY A 17 11.94 13.65 3.13
N GLU A 18 11.48 12.71 2.31
CA GLU A 18 10.31 12.88 1.44
C GLU A 18 9.04 13.10 2.27
N LEU A 19 8.81 12.28 3.31
CA LEU A 19 7.64 12.49 4.17
C LEU A 19 7.70 13.85 4.87
N LYS A 20 8.87 14.29 5.34
CA LYS A 20 9.04 15.63 5.93
C LYS A 20 8.68 16.73 4.92
N TYR A 21 9.19 16.64 3.70
CA TYR A 21 8.87 17.58 2.61
C TYR A 21 7.36 17.60 2.29
N ILE A 22 6.70 16.45 2.27
CA ILE A 22 5.26 16.35 2.09
C ILE A 22 4.51 17.05 3.23
N CYS A 23 4.95 16.87 4.49
CA CYS A 23 4.36 17.54 5.64
C CYS A 23 4.55 19.06 5.58
N GLU A 24 5.72 19.55 5.15
CA GLU A 24 5.99 20.97 4.97
C GLU A 24 5.13 21.57 3.85
N ALA A 25 4.94 20.83 2.76
CA ALA A 25 4.01 21.21 1.69
C ALA A 25 2.57 21.30 2.21
N ALA A 26 2.09 20.28 2.93
CA ALA A 26 0.75 20.27 3.50
C ALA A 26 0.52 21.46 4.46
N GLU A 27 1.49 21.76 5.32
CA GLU A 27 1.45 22.88 6.24
C GLU A 27 1.37 24.23 5.52
N SER A 28 2.15 24.41 4.44
CA SER A 28 2.11 25.65 3.63
C SER A 28 0.76 25.85 2.93
N LEU A 29 0.03 24.76 2.68
CA LEU A 29 -1.34 24.78 2.15
C LEU A 29 -2.41 25.01 3.23
N GLY A 30 -2.00 25.17 4.49
CA GLY A 30 -2.90 25.41 5.62
C GLY A 30 -3.51 24.13 6.23
N LEU A 31 -2.97 22.97 5.89
CA LEU A 31 -3.40 21.70 6.49
C LEU A 31 -2.72 21.48 7.84
N ASP A 32 -3.38 20.79 8.75
CA ASP A 32 -2.84 20.36 10.05
C ASP A 32 -2.53 18.85 10.09
N ALA A 33 -3.04 18.10 9.12
CA ALA A 33 -2.90 16.66 9.04
C ALA A 33 -2.93 16.15 7.59
N ILE A 34 -2.38 14.95 7.39
CA ILE A 34 -2.54 14.14 6.18
C ILE A 34 -3.23 12.82 6.51
N SER A 35 -3.71 12.12 5.49
CA SER A 35 -4.32 10.79 5.59
C SER A 35 -3.58 9.81 4.70
N PHE A 36 -3.64 8.51 5.02
CA PHE A 36 -3.13 7.45 4.16
C PHE A 36 -4.28 6.74 3.44
N GLY A 37 -4.08 6.41 2.17
CA GLY A 37 -5.04 5.69 1.36
C GLY A 37 -4.79 4.18 1.34
N SER A 38 -5.79 3.43 0.91
CA SER A 38 -5.73 1.97 0.78
C SER A 38 -4.82 1.50 -0.36
N ARG A 39 -4.51 2.40 -1.29
CA ARG A 39 -3.53 2.16 -2.35
C ARG A 39 -2.11 2.57 -1.94
N GLN A 40 -1.84 2.70 -0.61
CA GLN A 40 -0.55 3.14 -0.07
C GLN A 40 -0.13 4.55 -0.55
N ASP A 41 -1.09 5.36 -0.91
CA ASP A 41 -0.94 6.76 -1.29
C ASP A 41 -1.16 7.68 -0.08
N ILE A 42 -0.79 8.96 -0.23
CA ILE A 42 -1.08 10.01 0.75
C ILE A 42 -2.24 10.86 0.23
N ILE A 43 -3.12 11.24 1.12
CA ILE A 43 -4.30 12.03 0.79
C ILE A 43 -4.28 13.31 1.60
N PHE A 44 -4.44 14.43 0.92
CA PHE A 44 -4.72 15.69 1.56
C PHE A 44 -6.23 15.77 1.83
N PRO A 45 -6.64 15.75 3.12
CA PRO A 45 -8.02 15.47 3.50
C PRO A 45 -8.99 16.62 3.22
N GLU A 46 -8.49 17.80 2.84
CA GLU A 46 -9.25 19.02 2.62
C GLU A 46 -8.91 19.59 1.25
N PRO A 47 -9.82 20.41 0.66
CA PRO A 47 -9.53 21.14 -0.57
C PRO A 47 -8.29 22.03 -0.38
N VAL A 48 -7.39 22.03 -1.34
CA VAL A 48 -6.16 22.81 -1.32
C VAL A 48 -6.12 23.81 -2.46
N ASP A 49 -5.41 24.90 -2.25
CA ASP A 49 -5.18 25.93 -3.25
C ASP A 49 -4.25 25.39 -4.35
N LYS A 50 -4.78 25.26 -5.57
CA LYS A 50 -4.05 24.74 -6.73
C LYS A 50 -2.83 25.60 -7.10
N GLU A 51 -2.90 26.90 -6.91
CA GLU A 51 -1.78 27.79 -7.24
C GLU A 51 -0.60 27.58 -6.27
N LYS A 52 -0.89 27.35 -5.00
CA LYS A 52 0.14 27.02 -4.01
C LYS A 52 0.76 25.66 -4.26
N LEU A 53 -0.01 24.69 -4.78
CA LEU A 53 0.51 23.37 -5.15
C LEU A 53 1.61 23.43 -6.21
N LYS A 54 1.56 24.38 -7.14
CA LYS A 54 2.58 24.56 -8.19
C LYS A 54 3.99 24.80 -7.63
N ALA A 55 4.12 25.29 -6.41
CA ALA A 55 5.40 25.46 -5.74
C ALA A 55 6.06 24.14 -5.34
N PHE A 56 5.32 23.02 -5.39
CA PHE A 56 5.78 21.68 -4.98
C PHE A 56 5.81 20.73 -6.19
N ASP A 57 6.52 21.10 -7.22
CA ASP A 57 6.68 20.39 -8.50
C ASP A 57 7.24 18.97 -8.39
N LYS A 58 7.95 18.68 -7.28
CA LYS A 58 8.48 17.33 -6.98
C LYS A 58 7.42 16.35 -6.49
N LEU A 59 6.21 16.83 -6.14
CA LEU A 59 5.14 15.99 -5.65
C LEU A 59 4.22 15.59 -6.80
N GLN A 60 4.12 14.31 -7.07
CA GLN A 60 3.18 13.78 -8.05
C GLN A 60 1.76 13.79 -7.45
N MET A 61 1.09 14.92 -7.59
CA MET A 61 -0.25 15.15 -7.07
C MET A 61 -1.30 14.87 -8.13
N VAL A 62 -2.31 14.11 -7.77
CA VAL A 62 -3.47 13.80 -8.62
C VAL A 62 -4.70 14.53 -8.10
N ALA A 63 -5.27 15.37 -8.92
CA ALA A 63 -6.49 16.09 -8.59
C ALA A 63 -7.74 15.19 -8.66
N PRO A 64 -8.82 15.49 -7.93
CA PRO A 64 -10.03 14.66 -7.88
C PRO A 64 -10.68 14.39 -9.24
N ASN A 65 -10.53 15.30 -10.19
CA ASN A 65 -11.18 15.29 -11.51
C ASN A 65 -10.18 15.07 -12.67
N GLU A 66 -8.93 14.72 -12.37
CA GLU A 66 -7.94 14.43 -13.40
C GLU A 66 -8.06 12.99 -13.90
N VAL A 67 -7.44 12.74 -15.06
CA VAL A 67 -7.29 11.38 -15.62
C VAL A 67 -6.82 10.45 -14.51
N ARG A 68 -7.46 9.31 -14.39
CA ARG A 68 -7.21 8.37 -13.29
C ARG A 68 -5.78 7.86 -13.35
N ILE A 69 -4.94 8.40 -12.48
CA ILE A 69 -3.60 7.90 -12.23
C ILE A 69 -3.66 7.07 -10.96
N GLU A 70 -3.16 5.85 -11.03
CA GLU A 70 -3.23 4.90 -9.92
C GLU A 70 -1.86 4.75 -9.25
N ASN A 71 -1.85 4.52 -7.94
CA ASN A 71 -0.63 4.19 -7.21
C ASN A 71 -0.35 2.68 -7.28
N MET A 72 0.92 2.32 -7.43
CA MET A 72 1.36 0.93 -7.28
C MET A 72 1.29 0.52 -5.80
N VAL A 73 0.76 -0.66 -5.54
CA VAL A 73 0.76 -1.28 -4.21
C VAL A 73 1.80 -2.38 -4.16
N THR A 74 2.65 -2.37 -3.14
CA THR A 74 3.62 -3.44 -2.93
C THR A 74 3.52 -4.03 -1.53
N SER A 75 3.91 -5.29 -1.38
CA SER A 75 4.08 -5.89 -0.06
C SER A 75 5.48 -5.66 0.55
N TYR A 76 6.21 -4.66 0.08
CA TYR A 76 7.48 -4.20 0.68
C TYR A 76 7.35 -3.95 2.19
N VAL A 77 6.23 -3.39 2.61
CA VAL A 77 5.96 -3.11 4.04
C VAL A 77 6.05 -4.37 4.90
N SER A 78 5.71 -5.52 4.35
CA SER A 78 5.75 -6.83 5.02
C SER A 78 7.14 -7.48 5.00
N ALA A 79 8.02 -7.07 4.09
CA ALA A 79 9.35 -7.65 3.95
C ALA A 79 10.14 -7.53 5.27
N ASP A 80 10.86 -8.56 5.63
CA ASP A 80 11.69 -8.69 6.84
C ASP A 80 10.94 -8.77 8.18
N ILE A 81 9.62 -8.55 8.19
CA ILE A 81 8.82 -8.55 9.44
C ILE A 81 7.74 -9.63 9.49
N PHE A 82 7.29 -10.12 8.34
CA PHE A 82 6.33 -11.21 8.22
C PHE A 82 6.87 -12.33 7.32
N PRO A 83 6.23 -13.52 7.31
CA PRO A 83 6.61 -14.60 6.39
C PRO A 83 6.72 -14.09 4.96
N SER A 84 7.75 -14.48 4.24
CA SER A 84 8.04 -14.02 2.89
C SER A 84 8.65 -15.11 2.01
N THR A 85 8.52 -14.94 0.70
CA THR A 85 9.21 -15.74 -0.29
C THR A 85 10.70 -15.45 -0.23
N SER A 86 11.54 -16.50 -0.20
CA SER A 86 12.97 -16.40 0.17
C SER A 86 13.80 -15.47 -0.71
N TRP A 87 13.48 -15.38 -2.01
CA TRP A 87 14.20 -14.51 -2.94
C TRP A 87 13.69 -13.07 -2.97
N LEU A 88 12.43 -12.81 -2.50
CA LEU A 88 11.78 -11.52 -2.57
C LEU A 88 12.14 -10.66 -1.36
N THR A 89 13.28 -10.01 -1.41
CA THR A 89 13.79 -9.10 -0.38
C THR A 89 13.27 -7.68 -0.54
N GLY A 90 13.44 -6.84 0.50
CA GLY A 90 13.10 -5.42 0.44
C GLY A 90 13.77 -4.69 -0.75
N ASP A 91 15.05 -4.95 -1.00
CA ASP A 91 15.79 -4.34 -2.11
C ASP A 91 15.22 -4.76 -3.48
N ARG A 92 14.73 -5.99 -3.59
CA ARG A 92 14.12 -6.50 -4.82
C ARG A 92 12.81 -5.74 -5.14
N TYR A 93 11.97 -5.47 -4.14
CA TYR A 93 10.78 -4.63 -4.32
C TYR A 93 11.13 -3.23 -4.81
N LEU A 94 12.12 -2.58 -4.19
CA LEU A 94 12.54 -1.23 -4.58
C LEU A 94 13.04 -1.21 -6.02
N TYR A 95 13.89 -2.18 -6.37
CA TYR A 95 14.40 -2.30 -7.73
C TYR A 95 13.29 -2.48 -8.77
N ILE A 96 12.29 -3.33 -8.49
CA ILE A 96 11.15 -3.53 -9.39
C ILE A 96 10.32 -2.25 -9.49
N ALA A 97 10.02 -1.60 -8.35
CA ALA A 97 9.25 -0.37 -8.35
C ALA A 97 9.91 0.77 -9.13
N GLU A 98 11.25 0.83 -9.15
CA GLU A 98 12.02 1.83 -9.91
C GLU A 98 11.95 1.64 -11.43
N GLN A 99 11.50 0.47 -11.92
CA GLN A 99 11.32 0.23 -13.35
C GLN A 99 10.05 0.89 -13.89
N PHE A 100 9.01 0.99 -13.07
CA PHE A 100 7.75 1.65 -13.43
C PHE A 100 7.91 3.16 -13.41
N LYS A 101 8.36 3.74 -14.54
CA LYS A 101 8.64 5.18 -14.70
C LYS A 101 7.50 5.97 -15.31
N HIS A 102 6.47 5.28 -15.79
CA HIS A 102 5.28 5.89 -16.39
C HIS A 102 4.15 6.05 -15.37
N GLU A 103 3.17 6.86 -15.71
CA GLU A 103 1.96 7.01 -14.90
C GLU A 103 1.03 5.82 -15.15
N LEU A 104 0.75 5.08 -14.07
CA LEU A 104 -0.14 3.92 -14.14
C LEU A 104 -1.60 4.34 -14.30
N ARG A 105 -2.30 3.82 -15.27
CA ARG A 105 -3.76 3.98 -15.43
C ARG A 105 -4.51 2.80 -14.84
N LEU A 106 -3.88 1.65 -14.76
CA LEU A 106 -4.38 0.46 -14.10
C LEU A 106 -3.84 0.35 -12.67
N ARG A 107 -4.61 -0.30 -11.81
CA ARG A 107 -4.17 -0.63 -10.45
C ARG A 107 -3.21 -1.79 -10.50
N VAL A 108 -1.94 -1.55 -10.22
CA VAL A 108 -0.89 -2.57 -10.17
C VAL A 108 -0.61 -2.98 -8.73
N ASN A 109 -0.53 -4.27 -8.47
CA ASN A 109 -0.06 -4.84 -7.21
C ASN A 109 1.16 -5.72 -7.47
N ILE A 110 2.18 -5.61 -6.60
CA ILE A 110 3.38 -6.46 -6.57
C ILE A 110 3.49 -7.06 -5.19
N THR A 111 3.12 -8.33 -5.03
CA THR A 111 2.84 -8.91 -3.72
C THR A 111 3.47 -10.29 -3.52
N ASP A 112 3.74 -10.60 -2.28
CA ASP A 112 4.22 -11.91 -1.81
C ASP A 112 3.02 -12.74 -1.34
N PRO A 113 2.84 -13.98 -1.82
CA PRO A 113 1.72 -14.84 -1.41
C PRO A 113 1.82 -15.33 0.03
N LYS A 114 2.98 -15.26 0.66
CA LYS A 114 3.20 -15.75 2.03
C LYS A 114 2.78 -14.76 3.12
N GLN A 115 2.75 -13.45 2.82
CA GLN A 115 2.31 -12.43 3.77
C GLN A 115 0.79 -12.19 3.70
N ARG A 116 0.21 -11.55 4.73
CA ARG A 116 -1.24 -11.23 4.82
C ARG A 116 -1.55 -9.77 5.13
N LEU A 117 -0.52 -8.93 5.26
CA LEU A 117 -0.73 -7.52 5.52
C LEU A 117 -1.22 -6.77 4.28
N VAL A 118 -0.71 -7.13 3.10
CA VAL A 118 -1.11 -6.52 1.83
C VAL A 118 -1.96 -7.52 1.04
N PRO A 119 -3.21 -7.17 0.69
CA PRO A 119 -4.08 -8.04 -0.10
C PRO A 119 -3.51 -8.32 -1.50
N LEU A 120 -3.66 -9.55 -1.99
CA LEU A 120 -3.04 -9.99 -3.25
C LEU A 120 -3.79 -9.49 -4.50
N PHE A 121 -5.14 -9.42 -4.46
CA PHE A 121 -5.99 -9.29 -5.64
C PHE A 121 -6.80 -7.99 -5.67
N THR A 122 -6.26 -6.89 -5.14
CA THR A 122 -6.93 -5.57 -5.16
C THR A 122 -6.59 -4.73 -6.39
N GLY A 123 -5.66 -5.19 -7.22
CA GLY A 123 -5.27 -4.56 -8.49
C GLY A 123 -6.11 -5.02 -9.68
N HIS A 124 -6.00 -4.30 -10.79
CA HIS A 124 -6.39 -4.78 -12.11
C HIS A 124 -5.33 -5.76 -12.63
N ILE A 125 -4.07 -5.45 -12.35
CA ILE A 125 -2.89 -6.25 -12.64
C ILE A 125 -2.26 -6.63 -11.30
N ASN A 126 -2.12 -7.93 -11.04
CA ASN A 126 -1.59 -8.44 -9.79
C ASN A 126 -0.42 -9.38 -10.07
N PHE A 127 0.79 -8.89 -9.88
CA PHE A 127 1.99 -9.70 -9.90
C PHE A 127 2.20 -10.31 -8.53
N ILE A 128 2.22 -11.64 -8.46
CA ILE A 128 2.35 -12.41 -7.23
C ILE A 128 3.60 -13.26 -7.33
N ALA A 129 4.51 -13.14 -6.37
CA ALA A 129 5.78 -13.85 -6.39
C ALA A 129 5.57 -15.38 -6.49
N SER A 130 6.30 -16.02 -7.38
CA SER A 130 6.33 -17.47 -7.49
C SER A 130 7.44 -18.07 -6.62
N GLU A 131 7.52 -19.40 -6.55
CA GLU A 131 8.67 -20.10 -5.93
C GLU A 131 9.95 -19.98 -6.76
N HIS A 132 9.83 -19.70 -8.04
CA HIS A 132 10.98 -19.49 -8.93
C HIS A 132 11.53 -18.09 -8.75
N GLU A 133 12.81 -17.97 -8.47
CA GLU A 133 13.49 -16.70 -8.28
C GLU A 133 13.28 -15.79 -9.51
N ASP A 134 12.88 -14.54 -9.22
CA ASP A 134 12.59 -13.49 -10.21
C ASP A 134 11.43 -13.79 -11.18
N TYR A 135 10.55 -14.76 -10.89
CA TYR A 135 9.37 -15.01 -11.69
C TYR A 135 8.08 -14.80 -10.91
N TRP A 136 7.08 -14.25 -11.60
CA TRP A 136 5.83 -13.79 -11.02
C TRP A 136 4.63 -14.42 -11.71
N TYR A 137 3.68 -14.90 -10.95
CA TYR A 137 2.33 -15.11 -11.47
C TYR A 137 1.72 -13.76 -11.81
N LEU A 138 0.99 -13.72 -12.91
CA LEU A 138 0.20 -12.55 -13.30
C LEU A 138 -1.29 -12.92 -13.26
N TYR A 139 -2.06 -12.16 -12.46
CA TYR A 139 -3.50 -12.26 -12.39
C TYR A 139 -4.12 -10.94 -12.83
N ILE A 140 -5.04 -11.00 -13.77
CA ILE A 140 -5.64 -9.83 -14.41
C ILE A 140 -7.14 -9.78 -14.11
N ARG A 141 -7.61 -8.59 -13.73
CA ARG A 141 -9.02 -8.25 -13.65
C ARG A 141 -9.21 -6.83 -14.17
N LEU A 142 -9.40 -6.68 -15.45
CA LEU A 142 -9.67 -5.37 -16.06
C LEU A 142 -10.96 -4.75 -15.48
N PRO A 143 -11.17 -3.42 -15.57
CA PRO A 143 -12.29 -2.73 -14.93
C PRO A 143 -13.66 -3.36 -15.24
N GLU A 144 -13.88 -3.84 -16.47
CA GLU A 144 -15.15 -4.45 -16.88
C GLU A 144 -15.26 -5.95 -16.59
N TRP A 145 -14.18 -6.56 -16.13
CA TRP A 145 -14.15 -8.00 -15.85
C TRP A 145 -14.76 -8.34 -14.51
N LYS A 146 -15.66 -9.33 -14.50
CA LYS A 146 -16.30 -9.83 -13.27
C LYS A 146 -15.40 -10.73 -12.43
N LYS A 147 -14.36 -11.33 -13.05
CA LYS A 147 -13.49 -12.32 -12.40
C LYS A 147 -12.03 -11.96 -12.63
N THR A 148 -11.19 -12.34 -11.68
CA THR A 148 -9.75 -12.34 -11.83
C THR A 148 -9.34 -13.61 -12.57
N LEU A 149 -8.55 -13.48 -13.65
CA LEU A 149 -8.08 -14.60 -14.47
C LEU A 149 -6.55 -14.67 -14.39
N MET A 150 -6.01 -15.88 -14.43
CA MET A 150 -4.58 -16.13 -14.39
C MET A 150 -4.00 -16.10 -15.80
N TYR A 151 -2.95 -15.32 -16.00
CA TYR A 151 -2.15 -15.31 -17.23
C TYR A 151 -1.41 -16.64 -17.39
N PRO A 152 -1.28 -17.20 -18.62
CA PRO A 152 -0.82 -18.56 -18.81
C PRO A 152 0.70 -18.76 -18.63
N ALA A 153 1.46 -17.70 -18.36
CA ALA A 153 2.91 -17.77 -18.13
C ALA A 153 3.33 -16.99 -16.89
N LEU A 154 4.45 -17.38 -16.29
CA LEU A 154 5.14 -16.57 -15.29
C LEU A 154 5.97 -15.50 -16.00
N ILE A 155 5.96 -14.28 -15.47
CA ILE A 155 6.66 -13.13 -16.03
C ILE A 155 7.94 -12.88 -15.23
N TYR A 156 9.01 -12.58 -15.93
CA TYR A 156 10.30 -12.26 -15.32
C TYR A 156 10.31 -10.84 -14.70
N SER A 157 10.98 -10.66 -13.57
CA SER A 157 11.00 -9.41 -12.80
C SER A 157 11.31 -8.15 -13.62
N TRP A 158 12.16 -8.26 -14.63
CA TRP A 158 12.57 -7.13 -15.48
C TRP A 158 11.62 -6.86 -16.66
N ASP A 159 10.56 -7.63 -16.79
CA ASP A 159 9.57 -7.46 -17.84
C ASP A 159 8.19 -7.03 -17.31
N LEU A 160 8.06 -6.85 -15.98
CA LEU A 160 6.77 -6.53 -15.35
C LEU A 160 6.19 -5.21 -15.86
N ASP A 161 7.02 -4.17 -15.95
CA ASP A 161 6.62 -2.85 -16.46
C ASP A 161 6.26 -2.88 -17.95
N LYS A 162 7.02 -3.64 -18.75
CA LYS A 162 6.73 -3.81 -20.20
C LYS A 162 5.39 -4.52 -20.43
N VAL A 163 5.14 -5.59 -19.68
CA VAL A 163 3.87 -6.34 -19.75
C VAL A 163 2.71 -5.47 -19.31
N GLU A 164 2.89 -4.67 -18.24
CA GLU A 164 1.87 -3.74 -17.78
C GLU A 164 1.54 -2.69 -18.83
N ILE A 165 2.54 -2.02 -19.43
CA ILE A 165 2.37 -1.04 -20.50
C ILE A 165 1.67 -1.68 -21.71
N ALA A 166 2.06 -2.90 -22.09
CA ALA A 166 1.42 -3.60 -23.20
C ALA A 166 -0.07 -3.83 -22.92
N ILE A 167 -0.42 -4.28 -21.72
CA ILE A 167 -1.82 -4.48 -21.32
C ILE A 167 -2.59 -3.16 -21.29
N GLU A 168 -2.01 -2.07 -20.77
CA GLU A 168 -2.66 -0.75 -20.77
C GLU A 168 -2.95 -0.26 -22.20
N ASN A 169 -2.03 -0.45 -23.11
CA ASN A 169 -2.21 -0.06 -24.52
C ASN A 169 -3.31 -0.83 -25.23
N MET A 170 -3.58 -2.06 -24.79
CA MET A 170 -4.63 -2.94 -25.37
C MET A 170 -6.02 -2.68 -24.78
N LEU A 171 -6.18 -1.83 -23.78
CA LEU A 171 -7.50 -1.57 -23.18
C LEU A 171 -8.52 -1.05 -24.19
N GLN A 172 -8.09 -0.35 -25.24
CA GLN A 172 -8.97 0.13 -26.31
C GLN A 172 -9.53 -0.99 -27.20
N GLU A 173 -8.91 -2.16 -27.19
CA GLU A 173 -9.34 -3.34 -27.92
C GLU A 173 -10.38 -4.16 -27.15
N GLU A 174 -10.70 -3.76 -25.92
CA GLU A 174 -11.68 -4.39 -25.01
C GLU A 174 -11.50 -5.92 -24.94
N PRO A 175 -10.31 -6.43 -24.60
CA PRO A 175 -10.07 -7.87 -24.57
C PRO A 175 -10.99 -8.55 -23.55
N GLU A 176 -11.67 -9.61 -23.98
CA GLU A 176 -12.65 -10.34 -23.15
C GLU A 176 -12.01 -11.50 -22.38
N THR A 177 -10.88 -12.01 -22.84
CA THR A 177 -10.21 -13.20 -22.26
C THR A 177 -8.74 -12.95 -21.99
N VAL A 178 -8.17 -13.74 -21.08
CA VAL A 178 -6.75 -13.66 -20.76
C VAL A 178 -5.88 -14.27 -21.88
N GLU A 179 -6.42 -15.21 -22.63
CA GLU A 179 -5.77 -15.82 -23.79
C GLU A 179 -5.55 -14.77 -24.88
N THR A 180 -6.55 -13.94 -25.17
CA THR A 180 -6.42 -12.81 -26.09
C THR A 180 -5.33 -11.83 -25.63
N ILE A 181 -5.30 -11.49 -24.34
CA ILE A 181 -4.22 -10.65 -23.78
C ILE A 181 -2.86 -11.31 -23.98
N PHE A 182 -2.75 -12.61 -23.73
CA PHE A 182 -1.49 -13.35 -23.89
C PHE A 182 -0.97 -13.30 -25.31
N GLU A 183 -1.85 -13.54 -26.31
CA GLU A 183 -1.50 -13.46 -27.72
C GLU A 183 -1.04 -12.05 -28.09
N LEU A 184 -1.83 -11.03 -27.76
CA LEU A 184 -1.52 -9.63 -28.06
C LEU A 184 -0.20 -9.16 -27.40
N VAL A 185 0.04 -9.52 -26.12
CA VAL A 185 1.30 -9.20 -25.43
C VAL A 185 2.47 -9.90 -26.11
N SER A 186 2.32 -11.18 -26.48
CA SER A 186 3.37 -11.95 -27.13
C SER A 186 3.73 -11.42 -28.52
N ASP A 187 2.74 -10.87 -29.23
CA ASP A 187 2.95 -10.25 -30.55
C ASP A 187 3.58 -8.84 -30.42
N ALA A 188 3.28 -8.12 -29.34
CA ALA A 188 3.71 -6.73 -29.15
C ALA A 188 5.11 -6.59 -28.56
N ILE A 189 5.52 -7.50 -27.66
CA ILE A 189 6.77 -7.40 -26.92
C ILE A 189 7.44 -8.76 -26.73
N ASP A 190 8.77 -8.75 -26.75
CA ASP A 190 9.58 -9.92 -26.35
C ASP A 190 9.79 -9.91 -24.83
N THR A 191 9.41 -11.01 -24.19
CA THR A 191 9.47 -11.16 -22.73
C THR A 191 10.07 -12.51 -22.33
N ASN A 192 10.78 -12.52 -21.21
CA ASN A 192 11.24 -13.75 -20.58
C ASN A 192 10.09 -14.40 -19.82
N ASN A 193 9.47 -15.36 -20.44
CA ASN A 193 8.36 -16.11 -19.87
C ASN A 193 8.81 -17.50 -19.41
N ARG A 194 8.15 -17.99 -18.37
CA ARG A 194 8.29 -19.37 -17.92
C ARG A 194 6.90 -20.01 -17.87
N THR A 195 6.83 -21.28 -18.24
CA THR A 195 5.60 -22.06 -18.09
C THR A 195 5.18 -22.14 -16.63
N VAL A 196 3.89 -22.00 -16.38
CA VAL A 196 3.32 -22.23 -15.05
C VAL A 196 3.28 -23.74 -14.79
N ASP A 197 4.28 -24.26 -14.10
CA ASP A 197 4.41 -25.67 -13.75
C ASP A 197 3.65 -26.05 -12.46
N LYS A 198 3.36 -25.05 -11.62
CA LYS A 198 2.58 -25.19 -10.38
C LYS A 198 1.55 -24.07 -10.25
N PRO A 199 0.35 -24.37 -9.76
CA PRO A 199 -0.62 -23.32 -9.43
C PRO A 199 -0.11 -22.45 -8.27
N LEU A 200 -0.62 -21.22 -8.19
CA LEU A 200 -0.35 -20.34 -7.04
C LEU A 200 -0.87 -20.99 -5.76
N GLU A 201 0.02 -21.21 -4.82
CA GLU A 201 -0.33 -21.60 -3.46
C GLU A 201 -0.35 -20.37 -2.56
N VAL A 202 -1.47 -20.19 -1.86
CA VAL A 202 -1.63 -19.11 -0.89
C VAL A 202 -1.73 -19.75 0.50
N PRO A 203 -0.60 -19.87 1.25
CA PRO A 203 -0.61 -20.49 2.56
C PRO A 203 -1.59 -19.77 3.51
N PHE A 204 -2.26 -20.50 4.37
CA PHE A 204 -3.14 -19.89 5.35
C PHE A 204 -2.32 -19.27 6.48
N TYR A 205 -2.36 -17.94 6.57
CA TYR A 205 -1.90 -17.18 7.74
C TYR A 205 -3.03 -16.24 8.18
N PRO A 206 -3.24 -16.06 9.48
CA PRO A 206 -4.19 -15.04 9.95
C PRO A 206 -3.68 -13.64 9.57
N PHE A 207 -4.61 -12.69 9.53
CA PHE A 207 -4.26 -11.27 9.39
C PHE A 207 -3.33 -10.86 10.55
N PRO A 208 -2.15 -10.26 10.27
CA PRO A 208 -1.16 -10.01 11.30
C PRO A 208 -1.49 -8.79 12.15
N TYR A 209 -1.09 -8.83 13.41
CA TYR A 209 -1.03 -7.61 14.23
C TYR A 209 0.16 -6.77 13.77
N TYR A 210 -0.12 -5.57 13.27
CA TYR A 210 0.88 -4.73 12.61
C TYR A 210 1.14 -3.40 13.36
N GLU A 211 0.79 -3.30 14.62
CA GLU A 211 0.96 -2.10 15.44
C GLU A 211 1.99 -2.30 16.54
N GLY A 212 2.52 -1.19 17.04
CA GLY A 212 3.44 -1.14 18.17
C GLY A 212 4.89 -1.44 17.85
N MET A 213 5.71 -1.46 18.90
CA MET A 213 7.15 -1.70 18.81
C MET A 213 7.44 -3.19 18.89
N ASN A 214 7.89 -3.76 17.78
CA ASN A 214 8.11 -5.20 17.63
C ASN A 214 9.56 -5.50 17.23
N ARG A 215 10.10 -6.64 17.66
CA ARG A 215 11.47 -7.04 17.38
C ARG A 215 11.62 -7.57 15.95
N MET A 216 12.73 -7.20 15.29
CA MET A 216 13.13 -7.64 13.96
C MET A 216 14.65 -7.90 14.00
N GLY A 217 15.04 -9.13 14.28
CA GLY A 217 16.46 -9.49 14.45
C GLY A 217 17.14 -8.65 15.55
N ASP A 218 18.15 -7.87 15.16
CA ASP A 218 18.90 -6.95 16.02
C ASP A 218 18.33 -5.51 16.04
N LYS A 219 17.15 -5.32 15.51
CA LYS A 219 16.44 -4.02 15.42
C LYS A 219 15.00 -4.15 15.87
N TYR A 220 14.27 -3.03 15.79
CA TYR A 220 12.82 -3.00 15.95
C TYR A 220 12.16 -2.43 14.69
N TRP A 221 10.90 -2.81 14.49
CA TRP A 221 9.96 -2.08 13.66
C TRP A 221 8.82 -1.54 14.52
N LEU A 222 8.26 -0.42 14.11
CA LEU A 222 7.17 0.28 14.79
C LEU A 222 6.03 0.48 13.80
N GLY A 223 4.88 -0.13 14.07
CA GLY A 223 3.65 0.12 13.34
C GLY A 223 2.80 1.16 14.06
N LEU A 224 2.30 2.13 13.32
CA LEU A 224 1.50 3.23 13.83
C LEU A 224 0.17 3.33 13.09
N TYR A 225 -0.92 3.34 13.86
CA TYR A 225 -2.29 3.42 13.37
C TYR A 225 -3.05 4.53 14.10
N TRP A 226 -3.85 5.28 13.36
CA TRP A 226 -4.74 6.30 13.89
C TRP A 226 -6.19 6.05 13.48
N ARG A 227 -7.09 5.98 14.45
CA ARG A 227 -8.52 5.63 14.23
C ARG A 227 -9.20 6.50 13.20
N ASN A 228 -8.93 7.82 13.21
CA ASN A 228 -9.54 8.78 12.32
C ASN A 228 -8.78 8.97 10.99
N ASN A 229 -7.66 8.27 10.80
CA ASN A 229 -6.77 8.42 9.65
C ASN A 229 -6.35 9.90 9.37
N ARG A 230 -6.26 10.72 10.41
CA ARG A 230 -5.74 12.10 10.34
C ARG A 230 -4.45 12.17 11.14
N TYR A 231 -3.34 12.09 10.44
CA TYR A 231 -2.01 12.09 11.03
C TYR A 231 -1.50 13.52 11.15
N ASP A 232 -1.27 13.97 12.38
CA ASP A 232 -0.80 15.30 12.72
C ASP A 232 0.57 15.61 12.11
N LEU A 233 0.70 16.76 11.45
CA LEU A 233 1.93 17.15 10.74
C LEU A 233 3.09 17.41 11.71
N THR A 234 2.82 17.93 12.91
CA THR A 234 3.85 18.21 13.91
C THR A 234 4.48 16.90 14.39
N PHE A 235 3.62 15.91 14.66
CA PHE A 235 4.10 14.55 15.00
C PHE A 235 4.92 13.94 13.88
N LEU A 236 4.40 13.96 12.63
CA LEU A 236 5.08 13.34 11.49
C LEU A 236 6.43 13.99 11.20
N LYS A 237 6.54 15.31 11.23
CA LYS A 237 7.81 16.03 11.06
C LYS A 237 8.82 15.65 12.13
N ALA A 238 8.42 15.67 13.40
CA ALA A 238 9.28 15.28 14.52
C ALA A 238 9.72 13.80 14.41
N MET A 239 8.83 12.92 13.97
CA MET A 239 9.17 11.51 13.69
C MET A 239 10.18 11.38 12.58
N CYS A 240 10.06 12.15 11.50
CA CYS A 240 11.04 12.16 10.40
C CYS A 240 12.43 12.61 10.87
N GLU A 241 12.49 13.60 11.77
CA GLU A 241 13.76 14.05 12.39
C GLU A 241 14.36 12.91 13.22
N LEU A 242 13.56 12.25 14.04
CA LEU A 242 14.02 11.11 14.82
C LEU A 242 14.48 9.93 13.92
N CYS A 243 13.82 9.70 12.78
CA CYS A 243 14.27 8.74 11.78
C CYS A 243 15.66 9.12 11.24
N ALA A 244 15.88 10.39 10.87
CA ALA A 244 17.14 10.87 10.37
C ALA A 244 18.27 10.70 11.39
N GLU A 245 18.05 11.06 12.65
CA GLU A 245 19.01 10.89 13.76
C GLU A 245 19.40 9.41 13.95
N ASN A 246 18.45 8.50 13.76
CA ASN A 246 18.67 7.06 13.92
C ASN A 246 19.08 6.36 12.60
N LYS A 247 19.32 7.13 11.52
CA LYS A 247 19.68 6.61 10.19
C LYS A 247 18.63 5.64 9.61
N ILE A 248 17.36 5.91 9.87
CA ILE A 248 16.23 5.15 9.32
C ILE A 248 15.83 5.82 8.01
N GLY A 249 16.11 5.13 6.90
CA GLY A 249 15.94 5.67 5.55
C GLY A 249 14.54 5.50 4.97
N LYS A 250 13.75 4.53 5.42
CA LYS A 250 12.49 4.17 4.76
C LYS A 250 11.32 4.08 5.73
N ILE A 251 10.19 4.62 5.30
CA ILE A 251 8.88 4.52 5.94
C ILE A 251 7.95 3.84 4.94
N SER A 252 7.10 2.94 5.41
CA SER A 252 6.23 2.14 4.55
C SER A 252 4.77 2.33 4.92
N ILE A 253 3.94 2.74 3.96
CA ILE A 253 2.49 2.88 4.13
C ILE A 253 1.86 1.50 3.98
N THR A 254 0.86 1.19 4.82
CA THR A 254 0.07 -0.03 4.69
C THR A 254 -1.26 0.25 3.99
N PRO A 255 -1.92 -0.74 3.37
CA PRO A 255 -3.27 -0.59 2.84
C PRO A 255 -4.33 -0.31 3.92
N TRP A 256 -3.98 -0.45 5.20
CA TRP A 256 -4.87 -0.29 6.37
C TRP A 256 -4.82 1.13 6.95
N LYS A 257 -4.41 2.12 6.14
CA LYS A 257 -4.35 3.54 6.56
C LYS A 257 -3.47 3.75 7.78
N SER A 258 -2.36 3.06 7.76
CA SER A 258 -1.31 3.07 8.79
C SER A 258 0.05 3.08 8.11
N PHE A 259 1.10 3.17 8.88
CA PHE A 259 2.46 3.07 8.35
C PHE A 259 3.39 2.34 9.31
N ILE A 260 4.49 1.85 8.77
CA ILE A 260 5.51 1.12 9.52
C ILE A 260 6.87 1.79 9.32
N VAL A 261 7.59 1.97 10.42
CA VAL A 261 8.99 2.38 10.48
C VAL A 261 9.83 1.17 10.82
N LYS A 262 10.73 0.77 9.92
CA LYS A 262 11.61 -0.40 10.11
C LYS A 262 13.04 0.05 10.43
N GLY A 263 13.78 -0.78 11.17
CA GLY A 263 15.21 -0.58 11.39
C GLY A 263 15.57 0.29 12.58
N ILE A 264 14.69 0.45 13.55
CA ILE A 264 14.96 1.17 14.80
C ILE A 264 16.04 0.42 15.59
N PRO A 265 17.19 1.05 15.89
CA PRO A 265 18.27 0.40 16.64
C PRO A 265 17.81 -0.03 18.04
N LEU A 266 18.30 -1.17 18.56
CA LEU A 266 17.95 -1.65 19.91
C LEU A 266 18.17 -0.57 20.98
N LYS A 267 19.29 0.14 20.91
CA LYS A 267 19.63 1.21 21.86
C LYS A 267 18.68 2.41 21.80
N ALA A 268 17.98 2.61 20.69
CA ALA A 268 17.06 3.74 20.49
C ALA A 268 15.63 3.43 20.97
N LYS A 269 15.33 2.19 21.39
CA LYS A 269 13.97 1.80 21.80
C LYS A 269 13.35 2.75 22.83
N LEU A 270 14.06 3.03 23.91
CA LEU A 270 13.56 3.91 24.96
C LEU A 270 13.34 5.35 24.47
N LEU A 271 14.20 5.84 23.57
CA LEU A 271 14.04 7.16 22.96
C LEU A 271 12.73 7.23 22.15
N TRP A 272 12.47 6.22 21.35
CA TRP A 272 11.22 6.11 20.58
C TRP A 272 9.98 5.98 21.49
N GLU A 273 10.03 5.19 22.54
CA GLU A 273 8.94 5.07 23.52
C GLU A 273 8.64 6.40 24.23
N LYS A 274 9.68 7.15 24.62
CA LYS A 274 9.53 8.50 25.19
C LYS A 274 8.97 9.49 24.16
N PHE A 275 9.40 9.40 22.92
CA PHE A 275 8.89 10.22 21.82
C PHE A 275 7.38 9.99 21.62
N LEU A 276 6.94 8.74 21.52
CA LEU A 276 5.53 8.38 21.39
C LEU A 276 4.71 8.87 22.59
N GLY A 277 5.24 8.69 23.81
CA GLY A 277 4.62 9.17 25.04
C GLY A 277 4.46 10.69 25.06
N LYS A 278 5.47 11.45 24.59
CA LYS A 278 5.41 12.91 24.51
C LYS A 278 4.25 13.40 23.62
N PHE A 279 3.97 12.68 22.54
CA PHE A 279 2.86 13.00 21.63
C PHE A 279 1.54 12.32 22.01
N GLY A 280 1.50 11.56 23.11
CA GLY A 280 0.30 10.84 23.55
C GLY A 280 -0.17 9.76 22.58
N ILE A 281 0.75 9.16 21.79
CA ILE A 281 0.41 8.18 20.77
C ILE A 281 0.10 6.82 21.41
N ASN A 282 -1.11 6.32 21.21
CA ASN A 282 -1.47 4.95 21.53
C ASN A 282 -0.92 4.00 20.44
N VAL A 283 -0.22 2.96 20.85
CA VAL A 283 0.37 1.93 19.99
C VAL A 283 -0.16 0.53 20.29
N ARG A 284 -1.33 0.44 20.90
CA ARG A 284 -1.96 -0.84 21.28
C ARG A 284 -3.48 -0.77 21.12
N HIS A 285 -3.92 -0.72 19.88
CA HIS A 285 -5.34 -0.94 19.57
C HIS A 285 -5.65 -2.44 19.56
N SER A 286 -6.89 -2.80 19.82
CA SER A 286 -7.33 -4.20 19.67
C SER A 286 -7.31 -4.60 18.20
N MET A 287 -7.23 -5.90 17.90
CA MET A 287 -7.36 -6.41 16.54
C MET A 287 -8.70 -5.99 15.90
N LEU A 288 -9.76 -5.85 16.70
CA LEU A 288 -11.06 -5.34 16.27
C LEU A 288 -11.02 -3.96 15.63
N GLU A 289 -10.00 -3.17 15.93
CA GLU A 289 -9.79 -1.83 15.38
C GLU A 289 -8.96 -1.83 14.08
N LEU A 290 -8.05 -2.77 13.95
CA LEU A 290 -6.98 -2.72 12.94
C LEU A 290 -7.35 -3.35 11.60
N ASN A 291 -8.35 -4.22 11.56
CA ASN A 291 -8.69 -5.07 10.42
C ASN A 291 -9.80 -4.49 9.51
N TRP A 292 -9.95 -3.16 9.47
CA TRP A 292 -10.98 -2.46 8.70
C TRP A 292 -10.43 -1.71 7.51
N HIS A 293 -11.09 -1.88 6.38
CA HIS A 293 -10.89 -1.12 5.15
C HIS A 293 -12.07 -0.17 4.95
N LEU A 294 -11.84 1.14 5.07
CA LEU A 294 -12.89 2.16 5.06
C LEU A 294 -12.63 3.20 3.96
N PRO A 295 -13.66 3.84 3.41
CA PRO A 295 -13.47 5.05 2.62
C PRO A 295 -12.76 6.15 3.42
N VAL A 296 -11.89 6.92 2.76
CA VAL A 296 -11.15 8.01 3.41
C VAL A 296 -12.10 9.18 3.67
N ASN A 297 -11.96 9.81 4.85
CA ASN A 297 -12.76 10.96 5.27
C ASN A 297 -14.29 10.75 5.32
N ASP A 298 -14.73 9.51 5.35
CA ASP A 298 -16.14 9.14 5.47
C ASP A 298 -16.52 9.02 6.96
N LYS A 299 -17.27 10.00 7.46
CA LYS A 299 -17.70 10.05 8.87
C LYS A 299 -18.72 8.97 9.21
N ASP A 300 -19.56 8.59 8.26
CA ASP A 300 -20.59 7.57 8.45
C ASP A 300 -19.95 6.20 8.52
N ALA A 301 -18.97 5.92 7.65
CA ALA A 301 -18.18 4.69 7.72
C ALA A 301 -17.40 4.57 9.04
N LEU A 302 -16.80 5.67 9.53
CA LEU A 302 -16.13 5.68 10.83
C LEU A 302 -17.11 5.45 11.98
N SER A 303 -18.30 6.02 11.93
CA SER A 303 -19.35 5.84 12.94
C SER A 303 -19.87 4.41 12.95
N LEU A 304 -20.11 3.83 11.77
CA LEU A 304 -20.52 2.43 11.63
C LEU A 304 -19.44 1.47 12.15
N LYS A 305 -18.18 1.69 11.78
CA LYS A 305 -17.07 0.92 12.35
C LYS A 305 -17.07 0.97 13.88
N LYS A 306 -17.14 2.18 14.45
CA LYS A 306 -17.15 2.35 15.91
C LYS A 306 -18.30 1.56 16.56
N TYR A 307 -19.50 1.65 15.99
CA TYR A 307 -20.66 0.91 16.46
C TYR A 307 -20.42 -0.61 16.41
N LEU A 308 -19.92 -1.13 15.30
CA LEU A 308 -19.67 -2.57 15.14
C LEU A 308 -18.56 -3.06 16.08
N VAL A 309 -17.45 -2.35 16.18
CA VAL A 309 -16.35 -2.69 17.09
C VAL A 309 -16.84 -2.74 18.55
N THR A 310 -17.65 -1.77 18.97
CA THR A 310 -18.21 -1.76 20.33
C THR A 310 -19.14 -2.98 20.54
N ASN A 311 -19.96 -3.33 19.57
CA ASN A 311 -20.83 -4.49 19.69
C ASN A 311 -20.05 -5.81 19.71
N PHE A 312 -19.01 -5.95 18.89
CA PHE A 312 -18.16 -7.15 18.91
C PHE A 312 -17.46 -7.31 20.26
N ASP A 313 -16.93 -6.22 20.81
CA ASP A 313 -16.29 -6.23 22.12
C ASP A 313 -17.28 -6.57 23.24
N THR A 314 -18.45 -5.92 23.25
CA THR A 314 -19.50 -6.16 24.27
C THR A 314 -20.03 -7.60 24.26
N ASN A 315 -20.07 -8.24 23.09
CA ASN A 315 -20.62 -9.59 22.93
C ASN A 315 -19.50 -10.67 22.86
N ASP A 316 -18.25 -10.31 23.17
CA ASP A 316 -17.08 -11.21 23.13
C ASP A 316 -16.93 -11.94 21.78
N ILE A 317 -17.19 -11.22 20.68
CA ILE A 317 -17.09 -11.78 19.32
C ILE A 317 -15.65 -11.64 18.84
N SER A 318 -14.99 -12.78 18.62
CA SER A 318 -13.67 -12.82 18.01
C SER A 318 -13.74 -12.57 16.50
N THR A 319 -12.91 -11.63 16.03
CA THR A 319 -12.70 -11.36 14.60
C THR A 319 -11.31 -11.83 14.11
N TYR A 320 -10.73 -12.77 14.84
CA TYR A 320 -9.41 -13.28 14.52
C TYR A 320 -9.30 -13.82 13.09
N GLY A 321 -8.33 -13.33 12.35
CA GLY A 321 -8.10 -13.72 10.95
C GLY A 321 -9.04 -13.10 9.92
N LEU A 322 -10.07 -12.36 10.35
CA LEU A 322 -11.01 -11.69 9.44
C LEU A 322 -10.57 -10.25 9.15
N THR A 323 -10.96 -9.77 7.98
CA THR A 323 -10.87 -8.36 7.59
C THR A 323 -12.23 -7.87 7.12
N PHE A 324 -12.54 -6.60 7.38
CA PHE A 324 -13.82 -5.99 7.05
C PHE A 324 -13.63 -4.84 6.06
N GLY A 325 -14.52 -4.74 5.09
CA GLY A 325 -14.59 -3.60 4.18
C GLY A 325 -15.94 -2.90 4.30
N LEU A 326 -15.93 -1.57 4.35
CA LEU A 326 -17.12 -0.75 4.15
C LEU A 326 -16.99 -0.03 2.82
N THR A 327 -17.94 -0.26 1.93
CA THR A 327 -17.98 0.39 0.61
C THR A 327 -19.36 0.99 0.39
N ASN A 328 -19.42 2.12 -0.27
CA ASN A 328 -20.69 2.78 -0.61
C ASN A 328 -21.41 2.11 -1.78
N TYR A 329 -20.75 1.16 -2.46
CA TYR A 329 -21.31 0.44 -3.61
C TYR A 329 -20.96 -1.04 -3.50
N ALA A 330 -21.96 -1.90 -3.65
CA ALA A 330 -21.81 -3.34 -3.66
C ALA A 330 -21.09 -3.91 -4.90
N SER A 331 -20.76 -3.06 -5.85
CA SER A 331 -20.02 -3.39 -7.07
C SER A 331 -18.58 -2.93 -6.94
N ASN A 332 -17.65 -3.85 -7.15
CA ASN A 332 -16.21 -3.59 -7.34
C ASN A 332 -15.36 -3.55 -6.06
N ALA A 333 -15.57 -4.51 -5.17
CA ALA A 333 -14.48 -4.93 -4.29
C ALA A 333 -13.60 -5.93 -5.03
#